data_edf7ddc98508d6971bc7bcb0492a67c7
#
_entry.id   edf7ddc98508d6971bc7bcb0492a67c7
#
_cell.length_a   1.000
_cell.length_b   1.000
_cell.length_c   1.000
_cell.angle_alpha   90.00
_cell.angle_beta   90.00
_cell.angle_gamma   90.00
#
_symmetry.space_group_name_H-M   'P 1'
#
loop_
_entity.id
_entity.type
_entity.pdbx_description
1 polymer ?
#
loop_
_entity_poly.entity_id
_entity_poly.type
_entity_poly.pdbx_seq_one_letter_code
_entity_poly.pdbx_strand_id
1 'polypeptide(L)'
;PGSLLRSEETKQNEGFSLTAKGKGQGTLSVVTVYHAKVKGKTTCKKFDLRVTIKPAPETAKKPQDAKSSMILDICTRYLGDVDATMSILDISMMTGFIPDTNDLELLSSGVDRYISKYEMDKAFSNKNTLIIYLEKISHSEEDCLSFKVHQFFNVGLIQPGSVKVYSYYNLEESCTRFYHPEKDDGMLSKLCHNEMCRCAEENCFMHQSQDQVSLNERLDKACEPGVDYVYKTKLTTIELSDDFDEYIMTIEQVIKSGSDEVQAGQERRFISHVKCRNALK
;
A
#
# COMPACT_ATOMS: atom_id res chain seq x y z
N PRO A 1 18.85 0.38 33.06
CA PRO A 1 19.51 1.01 31.93
C PRO A 1 18.51 0.99 30.77
N GLY A 2 17.85 2.12 30.54
CA GLY A 2 16.90 2.26 29.44
C GLY A 2 17.66 2.38 28.12
N SER A 3 17.26 1.62 27.11
CA SER A 3 17.66 1.87 25.74
C SER A 3 16.98 3.15 25.27
N LEU A 4 17.77 4.19 25.00
CA LEU A 4 17.24 5.39 24.35
C LEU A 4 17.10 5.08 22.86
N LEU A 5 15.86 4.91 22.41
CA LEU A 5 15.55 4.81 20.98
C LEU A 5 15.28 6.21 20.44
N ARG A 6 16.13 6.69 19.57
CA ARG A 6 15.92 7.90 18.79
C ARG A 6 15.72 7.52 17.34
N SER A 7 14.64 7.96 16.74
CA SER A 7 14.35 7.80 15.31
C SER A 7 14.35 9.17 14.67
N GLU A 8 15.04 9.32 13.54
CA GLU A 8 15.02 10.51 12.71
C GLU A 8 14.74 10.10 11.27
N GLU A 9 13.86 10.82 10.60
CA GLU A 9 13.56 10.65 9.19
C GLU A 9 14.27 11.74 8.38
N THR A 10 14.95 11.33 7.31
CA THR A 10 15.59 12.26 6.37
C THR A 10 14.92 12.14 5.01
N LYS A 11 14.88 13.25 4.27
CA LYS A 11 14.39 13.27 2.89
C LYS A 11 15.37 12.59 1.95
N GLN A 12 14.87 12.14 0.81
CA GLN A 12 15.67 11.56 -0.26
C GLN A 12 16.74 12.56 -0.74
N ASN A 13 17.96 12.07 -0.93
CA ASN A 13 19.15 12.82 -1.35
C ASN A 13 19.72 13.80 -0.29
N GLU A 14 19.26 13.77 0.93
CA GLU A 14 19.94 14.45 2.02
C GLU A 14 21.02 13.55 2.61
N GLY A 15 22.24 14.04 2.66
CA GLY A 15 23.32 13.38 3.40
C GLY A 15 23.08 13.55 4.90
N PHE A 16 23.17 12.45 5.65
CA PHE A 16 23.15 12.52 7.12
C PHE A 16 24.46 12.07 7.70
N SER A 17 24.83 12.62 8.84
CA SER A 17 25.99 12.19 9.61
C SER A 17 25.58 11.87 11.03
N LEU A 18 26.07 10.74 11.53
CA LEU A 18 25.85 10.32 12.89
C LEU A 18 27.18 10.35 13.66
N THR A 19 27.20 11.04 14.78
CA THR A 19 28.34 11.01 15.69
C THR A 19 27.91 10.40 17.03
N ALA A 20 28.53 9.31 17.41
CA ALA A 20 28.34 8.70 18.73
C ALA A 20 29.55 8.94 19.62
N LYS A 21 29.34 9.40 20.86
CA LYS A 21 30.35 9.61 21.88
C LYS A 21 29.95 8.90 23.17
N GLY A 22 30.82 8.08 23.71
CA GLY A 22 30.55 7.35 24.96
C GLY A 22 31.43 6.12 25.11
N LYS A 23 31.10 5.31 26.14
CA LYS A 23 31.70 3.99 26.37
C LYS A 23 30.60 2.95 26.28
N GLY A 24 30.81 1.88 25.50
CA GLY A 24 29.85 0.80 25.33
C GLY A 24 29.62 0.46 23.87
N GLN A 25 28.59 -0.35 23.62
CA GLN A 25 28.14 -0.71 22.27
C GLN A 25 26.78 -0.11 22.00
N GLY A 26 26.57 0.35 20.79
CA GLY A 26 25.29 0.84 20.30
C GLY A 26 24.96 0.18 18.96
N THR A 27 23.69 0.11 18.64
CA THR A 27 23.20 -0.37 17.35
C THR A 27 22.63 0.81 16.55
N LEU A 28 23.10 0.96 15.32
CA LEU A 28 22.52 1.85 14.33
C LEU A 28 21.76 1.03 13.30
N SER A 29 20.47 1.32 13.13
CA SER A 29 19.69 0.79 12.03
C SER A 29 19.36 1.90 11.04
N VAL A 30 19.70 1.70 9.77
CA VAL A 30 19.35 2.60 8.69
C VAL A 30 18.38 1.90 7.76
N VAL A 31 17.17 2.44 7.64
CA VAL A 31 16.13 1.90 6.74
C VAL A 31 15.92 2.88 5.62
N THR A 32 16.15 2.44 4.39
CA THR A 32 15.90 3.23 3.18
C THR A 32 14.67 2.70 2.47
N VAL A 33 13.67 3.56 2.29
CA VAL A 33 12.44 3.23 1.56
C VAL A 33 12.40 4.04 0.27
N TYR A 34 12.22 3.36 -0.86
CA TYR A 34 12.17 4.01 -2.16
C TYR A 34 11.28 3.23 -3.14
N HIS A 35 10.78 3.92 -4.15
CA HIS A 35 10.04 3.33 -5.25
C HIS A 35 10.96 3.13 -6.44
N ALA A 36 11.07 1.90 -6.92
CA ALA A 36 11.89 1.56 -8.06
C ALA A 36 11.10 0.74 -9.09
N LYS A 37 11.56 0.80 -10.34
CA LYS A 37 10.99 -0.02 -11.40
C LYS A 37 11.40 -1.47 -11.19
N VAL A 38 10.40 -2.37 -11.16
CA VAL A 38 10.66 -3.80 -11.06
C VAL A 38 11.28 -4.30 -12.35
N LYS A 39 12.49 -4.85 -12.27
CA LYS A 39 13.19 -5.47 -13.41
C LYS A 39 12.77 -6.94 -13.53
N GLY A 40 11.70 -7.21 -14.29
CA GLY A 40 11.27 -8.57 -14.63
C GLY A 40 10.39 -9.26 -13.59
N LYS A 41 9.83 -10.42 -13.94
CA LYS A 41 9.13 -11.29 -12.98
C LYS A 41 10.18 -11.98 -12.09
N THR A 42 10.15 -11.70 -10.80
CA THR A 42 10.94 -12.47 -9.83
C THR A 42 10.44 -13.91 -9.80
N THR A 43 11.21 -14.81 -10.36
CA THR A 43 10.94 -16.25 -10.24
C THR A 43 11.28 -16.69 -8.83
N CYS A 44 10.26 -17.12 -8.12
CA CYS A 44 10.44 -17.71 -6.79
C CYS A 44 11.10 -19.09 -6.94
N LYS A 45 12.14 -19.35 -6.16
CA LYS A 45 12.95 -20.56 -6.28
C LYS A 45 12.52 -21.69 -5.35
N LYS A 46 11.98 -21.33 -4.20
CA LYS A 46 11.67 -22.27 -3.11
C LYS A 46 10.19 -22.36 -2.75
N PHE A 47 9.44 -21.33 -3.07
CA PHE A 47 8.01 -21.31 -2.86
C PHE A 47 7.30 -20.96 -4.16
N ASP A 48 6.20 -21.65 -4.44
CA ASP A 48 5.19 -21.19 -5.37
C ASP A 48 4.15 -20.41 -4.56
N LEU A 49 3.76 -19.23 -5.02
CA LEU A 49 2.83 -18.35 -4.33
C LEU A 49 1.87 -17.73 -5.34
N ARG A 50 0.60 -17.95 -5.12
CA ARG A 50 -0.49 -17.33 -5.88
C ARG A 50 -1.39 -16.55 -4.94
N VAL A 51 -1.66 -15.32 -5.28
CA VAL A 51 -2.51 -14.42 -4.50
C VAL A 51 -3.57 -13.85 -5.42
N THR A 52 -4.82 -13.96 -5.01
CA THR A 52 -5.96 -13.39 -5.73
C THR A 52 -6.87 -12.66 -4.77
N ILE A 53 -7.50 -11.60 -5.25
CA ILE A 53 -8.50 -10.85 -4.50
C ILE A 53 -9.74 -10.66 -5.38
N LYS A 54 -10.91 -10.90 -4.79
CA LYS A 54 -12.19 -10.80 -5.50
C LYS A 54 -13.27 -10.20 -4.59
N PRO A 55 -14.31 -9.54 -5.13
CA PRO A 55 -15.43 -9.07 -4.33
C PRO A 55 -16.05 -10.20 -3.52
N ALA A 56 -16.36 -9.93 -2.26
CA ALA A 56 -17.11 -10.86 -1.43
C ALA A 56 -18.57 -10.96 -1.95
N PRO A 57 -19.20 -12.12 -1.90
CA PRO A 57 -20.61 -12.26 -2.25
C PRO A 57 -21.49 -11.33 -1.40
N GLU A 58 -22.58 -10.85 -1.96
CA GLU A 58 -23.54 -9.96 -1.25
C GLU A 58 -24.12 -10.63 0.01
N THR A 59 -24.20 -11.94 0.02
CA THR A 59 -24.65 -12.76 1.16
C THR A 59 -23.62 -12.87 2.28
N ALA A 60 -22.37 -12.47 2.03
CA ALA A 60 -21.31 -12.54 3.04
C ALA A 60 -21.56 -11.51 4.15
N LYS A 61 -21.43 -11.97 5.39
CA LYS A 61 -21.51 -11.05 6.54
C LYS A 61 -20.39 -10.03 6.44
N LYS A 62 -20.76 -8.75 6.50
CA LYS A 62 -19.82 -7.63 6.57
C LYS A 62 -20.12 -6.79 7.81
N PRO A 63 -19.12 -6.13 8.40
CA PRO A 63 -19.34 -5.13 9.46
C PRO A 63 -20.25 -4.02 8.98
N GLN A 64 -21.05 -3.46 9.89
CA GLN A 64 -22.07 -2.45 9.56
C GLN A 64 -21.48 -1.20 8.90
N ASP A 65 -20.26 -0.82 9.29
CA ASP A 65 -19.58 0.37 8.78
C ASP A 65 -18.68 0.08 7.57
N ALA A 66 -18.59 -1.18 7.11
CA ALA A 66 -17.77 -1.54 5.97
C ALA A 66 -18.41 -1.09 4.66
N LYS A 67 -17.69 -0.31 3.89
CA LYS A 67 -18.11 0.18 2.56
C LYS A 67 -18.03 -0.91 1.50
N SER A 68 -16.96 -1.69 1.53
CA SER A 68 -16.78 -2.84 0.66
C SER A 68 -16.12 -4.00 1.39
N SER A 69 -16.33 -5.21 0.89
CA SER A 69 -15.71 -6.43 1.40
C SER A 69 -15.19 -7.25 0.24
N MET A 70 -14.00 -7.77 0.40
CA MET A 70 -13.34 -8.61 -0.60
C MET A 70 -12.83 -9.89 0.07
N ILE A 71 -12.61 -10.91 -0.72
CA ILE A 71 -11.99 -12.17 -0.29
C ILE A 71 -10.56 -12.19 -0.82
N LEU A 72 -9.61 -12.36 0.08
CA LEU A 72 -8.20 -12.58 -0.24
C LEU A 72 -7.92 -14.07 -0.17
N ASP A 73 -7.58 -14.66 -1.32
CA ASP A 73 -7.20 -16.07 -1.45
C ASP A 73 -5.67 -16.13 -1.63
N ILE A 74 -5.01 -16.91 -0.78
CA ILE A 74 -3.55 -17.09 -0.81
C ILE A 74 -3.28 -18.58 -0.89
N CYS A 75 -2.65 -19.03 -1.97
CA CYS A 75 -2.23 -20.42 -2.15
C CYS A 75 -0.71 -20.47 -2.26
N THR A 76 -0.11 -21.39 -1.51
CA THR A 76 1.35 -21.57 -1.52
C THR A 76 1.71 -23.04 -1.53
N ARG A 77 2.86 -23.36 -2.13
CA ARG A 77 3.45 -24.69 -2.16
C ARG A 77 4.96 -24.55 -2.04
N TYR A 78 5.57 -25.45 -1.30
CA TYR A 78 7.03 -25.52 -1.23
C TYR A 78 7.59 -26.29 -2.41
N LEU A 79 8.65 -25.79 -3.04
CA LEU A 79 9.28 -26.37 -4.23
C LEU A 79 10.50 -27.24 -3.91
N GLY A 80 10.68 -27.65 -2.65
CA GLY A 80 11.69 -28.62 -2.23
C GLY A 80 11.17 -30.06 -2.30
N ASP A 81 12.01 -31.00 -1.87
CA ASP A 81 11.72 -32.45 -1.92
C ASP A 81 10.87 -32.94 -0.74
N VAL A 82 10.77 -32.16 0.31
CA VAL A 82 10.00 -32.43 1.53
C VAL A 82 9.29 -31.17 1.97
N ASP A 83 8.25 -31.31 2.81
CA ASP A 83 7.49 -30.17 3.32
C ASP A 83 8.39 -29.14 4.00
N ALA A 84 8.14 -27.86 3.73
CA ALA A 84 8.80 -26.80 4.48
C ALA A 84 8.29 -26.84 5.92
N THR A 85 9.24 -26.75 6.87
CA THR A 85 8.90 -26.56 8.27
C THR A 85 8.39 -25.14 8.50
N MET A 86 8.18 -24.72 9.74
CA MET A 86 7.63 -23.43 10.12
C MET A 86 7.90 -22.30 9.12
N SER A 87 6.84 -21.80 8.53
CA SER A 87 6.88 -20.77 7.50
C SER A 87 6.00 -19.59 7.89
N ILE A 88 6.31 -18.42 7.35
CA ILE A 88 5.61 -17.18 7.65
C ILE A 88 5.01 -16.63 6.36
N LEU A 89 3.74 -16.19 6.45
CA LEU A 89 3.11 -15.30 5.49
C LEU A 89 3.08 -13.89 6.10
N ASP A 90 3.83 -13.00 5.50
CA ASP A 90 3.81 -11.57 5.80
C ASP A 90 2.94 -10.88 4.77
N ILE A 91 1.79 -10.38 5.22
CA ILE A 91 0.73 -9.87 4.37
C ILE A 91 0.56 -8.38 4.64
N SER A 92 0.94 -7.56 3.67
CA SER A 92 0.61 -6.14 3.69
C SER A 92 -0.75 -5.93 3.05
N MET A 93 -1.66 -5.29 3.79
CA MET A 93 -2.99 -4.97 3.31
C MET A 93 -2.95 -3.84 2.30
N MET A 94 -3.91 -3.82 1.39
CA MET A 94 -4.17 -2.67 0.54
C MET A 94 -4.59 -1.47 1.37
N THR A 95 -4.37 -0.27 0.84
CA THR A 95 -4.74 0.97 1.53
C THR A 95 -6.23 0.99 1.89
N GLY A 96 -6.51 1.20 3.17
CA GLY A 96 -7.88 1.29 3.68
C GLY A 96 -8.58 -0.03 3.95
N PHE A 97 -7.90 -1.17 3.74
CA PHE A 97 -8.45 -2.50 4.03
C PHE A 97 -7.90 -3.07 5.33
N ILE A 98 -8.76 -3.76 6.05
CA ILE A 98 -8.46 -4.45 7.31
C ILE A 98 -8.97 -5.89 7.21
N PRO A 99 -8.20 -6.90 7.66
CA PRO A 99 -8.66 -8.29 7.63
C PRO A 99 -9.78 -8.55 8.64
N ASP A 100 -10.67 -9.47 8.28
CA ASP A 100 -11.73 -9.95 9.18
C ASP A 100 -11.14 -10.85 10.26
N THR A 101 -11.15 -10.36 11.49
CA THR A 101 -10.60 -11.10 12.63
C THR A 101 -11.38 -12.38 12.95
N ASN A 102 -12.69 -12.44 12.66
CA ASN A 102 -13.47 -13.65 12.88
C ASN A 102 -13.04 -14.79 11.94
N ASP A 103 -12.77 -14.46 10.68
CA ASP A 103 -12.25 -15.44 9.73
C ASP A 103 -10.86 -15.94 10.17
N LEU A 104 -9.99 -15.05 10.63
CA LEU A 104 -8.67 -15.43 11.13
C LEU A 104 -8.73 -16.28 12.41
N GLU A 105 -9.66 -15.97 13.31
CA GLU A 105 -9.91 -16.79 14.50
C GLU A 105 -10.40 -18.19 14.13
N LEU A 106 -11.30 -18.31 13.15
CA LEU A 106 -11.77 -19.61 12.66
C LEU A 106 -10.63 -20.44 12.04
N LEU A 107 -9.74 -19.81 11.29
CA LEU A 107 -8.59 -20.46 10.67
C LEU A 107 -7.52 -20.89 11.69
N SER A 108 -7.44 -20.21 12.84
CA SER A 108 -6.43 -20.47 13.88
C SER A 108 -6.95 -21.28 15.06
N SER A 109 -8.26 -21.54 15.14
CA SER A 109 -8.90 -22.25 16.25
C SER A 109 -9.38 -23.63 15.83
N GLY A 110 -9.57 -24.53 16.80
CA GLY A 110 -10.09 -25.88 16.60
C GLY A 110 -8.99 -26.92 16.38
N VAL A 111 -9.45 -28.18 16.21
CA VAL A 111 -8.55 -29.34 16.04
C VAL A 111 -7.92 -29.35 14.66
N ASP A 112 -8.67 -28.88 13.65
CA ASP A 112 -8.23 -28.79 12.25
C ASP A 112 -7.80 -27.37 11.89
N ARG A 113 -7.11 -26.70 12.80
CA ARG A 113 -6.63 -25.34 12.55
C ARG A 113 -5.69 -25.31 11.35
N TYR A 114 -5.91 -24.35 10.48
CA TYR A 114 -5.12 -24.15 9.26
C TYR A 114 -3.85 -23.38 9.51
N ILE A 115 -3.90 -22.40 10.43
CA ILE A 115 -2.77 -21.57 10.82
C ILE A 115 -2.43 -21.80 12.29
N SER A 116 -1.15 -21.79 12.59
CA SER A 116 -0.67 -21.99 13.96
C SER A 116 -0.99 -20.78 14.85
N LYS A 117 -0.70 -19.60 14.34
CA LYS A 117 -0.86 -18.30 15.00
C LYS A 117 -0.96 -17.19 13.98
N TYR A 118 -1.62 -16.10 14.32
CA TYR A 118 -1.52 -14.86 13.58
C TYR A 118 -1.23 -13.66 14.50
N GLU A 119 -0.60 -12.65 13.95
CA GLU A 119 -0.30 -11.40 14.63
C GLU A 119 -0.69 -10.22 13.74
N MET A 120 -1.34 -9.23 14.35
CA MET A 120 -1.64 -7.95 13.72
C MET A 120 -1.14 -6.84 14.62
N ASP A 121 -0.59 -5.79 14.03
CA ASP A 121 -0.22 -4.61 14.80
C ASP A 121 -1.50 -3.94 15.37
N LYS A 122 -1.52 -3.70 16.67
CA LYS A 122 -2.65 -3.10 17.39
C LYS A 122 -2.72 -1.58 17.22
N ALA A 123 -1.65 -0.94 16.78
CA ALA A 123 -1.63 0.50 16.55
C ALA A 123 -2.49 0.88 15.33
N PHE A 124 -3.42 1.79 15.50
CA PHE A 124 -4.39 2.19 14.45
C PHE A 124 -3.71 2.72 13.18
N SER A 125 -2.50 3.27 13.31
CA SER A 125 -1.69 3.76 12.21
C SER A 125 -0.95 2.67 11.42
N ASN A 126 -0.77 1.47 11.98
CA ASN A 126 0.06 0.40 11.41
C ASN A 126 -0.68 -0.93 11.19
N LYS A 127 -2.03 -0.94 11.25
CA LYS A 127 -2.85 -2.15 11.02
C LYS A 127 -2.77 -2.75 9.62
N ASN A 128 -1.80 -2.31 8.84
CA ASN A 128 -1.67 -2.71 7.45
C ASN A 128 -0.87 -4.00 7.25
N THR A 129 -0.38 -4.61 8.33
CA THR A 129 0.40 -5.85 8.24
C THR A 129 -0.24 -6.96 9.08
N LEU A 130 -0.43 -8.10 8.45
CA LEU A 130 -0.88 -9.34 9.08
C LEU A 130 0.21 -10.39 8.90
N ILE A 131 0.69 -10.96 10.01
CA ILE A 131 1.67 -12.03 10.02
C ILE A 131 0.97 -13.32 10.40
N ILE A 132 1.06 -14.34 9.53
CA ILE A 132 0.49 -15.66 9.75
C ILE A 132 1.62 -16.68 9.85
N TYR A 133 1.58 -17.49 10.90
CA TYR A 133 2.51 -18.58 11.13
C TYR A 133 1.90 -19.91 10.71
N LEU A 134 2.57 -20.61 9.82
CA LEU A 134 2.21 -21.93 9.34
C LEU A 134 3.21 -22.96 9.89
N GLU A 135 2.72 -24.06 10.48
CA GLU A 135 3.59 -25.12 11.00
C GLU A 135 4.39 -25.78 9.88
N LYS A 136 3.76 -25.94 8.72
CA LYS A 136 4.38 -26.50 7.52
C LYS A 136 3.72 -25.95 6.26
N ILE A 137 4.40 -26.06 5.14
CA ILE A 137 3.86 -25.87 3.79
C ILE A 137 4.17 -27.14 2.99
N SER A 138 3.16 -27.73 2.37
CA SER A 138 3.31 -28.95 1.59
C SER A 138 4.18 -28.74 0.35
N HIS A 139 4.97 -29.75 0.01
CA HIS A 139 5.72 -29.81 -1.25
C HIS A 139 4.91 -30.46 -2.38
N SER A 140 3.93 -31.30 -2.05
CA SER A 140 3.14 -32.07 -3.00
C SER A 140 1.84 -31.39 -3.42
N GLU A 141 1.23 -30.63 -2.52
CA GLU A 141 -0.07 -29.99 -2.73
C GLU A 141 -0.01 -28.48 -2.44
N GLU A 142 -0.91 -27.72 -3.03
CA GLU A 142 -1.07 -26.29 -2.67
C GLU A 142 -1.84 -26.18 -1.35
N ASP A 143 -1.24 -25.50 -0.39
CA ASP A 143 -1.91 -25.06 0.83
C ASP A 143 -2.56 -23.69 0.58
N CYS A 144 -3.88 -23.64 0.66
CA CYS A 144 -4.65 -22.41 0.39
C CYS A 144 -5.35 -21.91 1.65
N LEU A 145 -5.32 -20.62 1.87
CA LEU A 145 -6.12 -19.95 2.89
C LEU A 145 -6.90 -18.79 2.28
N SER A 146 -8.06 -18.54 2.84
CA SER A 146 -9.00 -17.55 2.35
C SER A 146 -9.65 -16.83 3.51
N PHE A 147 -9.67 -15.51 3.48
CA PHE A 147 -10.35 -14.69 4.49
C PHE A 147 -10.83 -13.37 3.88
N LYS A 148 -11.81 -12.75 4.55
CA LYS A 148 -12.35 -11.48 4.14
C LYS A 148 -11.45 -10.33 4.59
N VAL A 149 -11.43 -9.29 3.76
CA VAL A 149 -10.86 -7.98 4.07
C VAL A 149 -11.93 -6.91 3.83
N HIS A 150 -12.01 -5.93 4.72
CA HIS A 150 -13.06 -4.92 4.72
C HIS A 150 -12.47 -3.54 4.55
N GLN A 151 -13.10 -2.73 3.69
CA GLN A 151 -12.78 -1.32 3.52
C GLN A 151 -13.76 -0.47 4.33
N PHE A 152 -13.27 0.38 5.22
CA PHE A 152 -14.09 1.23 6.08
C PHE A 152 -14.20 2.68 5.61
N PHE A 153 -13.26 3.15 4.80
CA PHE A 153 -13.28 4.50 4.26
C PHE A 153 -12.87 4.51 2.79
N ASN A 154 -13.36 5.49 2.06
CA ASN A 154 -12.97 5.65 0.67
C ASN A 154 -11.55 6.20 0.59
N VAL A 155 -10.75 5.58 -0.24
CA VAL A 155 -9.37 5.98 -0.52
C VAL A 155 -9.33 6.43 -1.98
N GLY A 156 -8.73 7.59 -2.22
CA GLY A 156 -8.58 8.11 -3.58
C GLY A 156 -7.72 7.21 -4.47
N LEU A 157 -6.72 6.55 -3.86
CA LEU A 157 -5.83 5.62 -4.53
C LEU A 157 -5.59 4.40 -3.64
N ILE A 158 -6.05 3.25 -4.11
CA ILE A 158 -5.76 1.98 -3.45
C ILE A 158 -4.35 1.53 -3.88
N GLN A 159 -3.41 1.53 -2.96
CA GLN A 159 -2.11 0.93 -3.18
C GLN A 159 -2.23 -0.59 -3.13
N PRO A 160 -1.50 -1.32 -3.98
CA PRO A 160 -1.51 -2.78 -3.96
C PRO A 160 -1.04 -3.31 -2.60
N GLY A 161 -1.64 -4.41 -2.19
CA GLY A 161 -1.13 -5.20 -1.10
C GLY A 161 -0.03 -6.15 -1.58
N SER A 162 0.68 -6.76 -0.64
CA SER A 162 1.68 -7.78 -0.94
C SER A 162 1.56 -8.95 0.02
N VAL A 163 1.89 -10.13 -0.47
CA VAL A 163 2.07 -11.34 0.34
C VAL A 163 3.48 -11.83 0.12
N LYS A 164 4.23 -11.98 1.20
CA LYS A 164 5.55 -12.60 1.21
C LYS A 164 5.50 -13.89 2.02
N VAL A 165 5.84 -15.00 1.40
CA VAL A 165 6.07 -16.28 2.08
C VAL A 165 7.58 -16.49 2.26
N TYR A 166 7.98 -16.96 3.43
CA TYR A 166 9.37 -17.29 3.70
C TYR A 166 9.50 -18.32 4.82
N SER A 167 10.63 -19.04 4.81
CA SER A 167 10.98 -19.97 5.88
C SER A 167 11.36 -19.19 7.13
N TYR A 168 10.86 -19.60 8.29
CA TYR A 168 11.20 -18.99 9.58
C TYR A 168 12.69 -19.03 9.87
N TYR A 169 13.36 -20.12 9.48
CA TYR A 169 14.77 -20.34 9.75
C TYR A 169 15.71 -19.83 8.65
N ASN A 170 15.18 -19.53 7.45
CA ASN A 170 15.97 -19.05 6.32
C ASN A 170 15.21 -17.98 5.54
N LEU A 171 15.45 -16.73 5.90
CA LEU A 171 14.80 -15.55 5.29
C LEU A 171 15.13 -15.34 3.81
N GLU A 172 16.23 -15.94 3.32
CA GLU A 172 16.62 -15.86 1.91
C GLU A 172 15.69 -16.72 1.02
N GLU A 173 15.10 -17.75 1.59
CA GLU A 173 14.11 -18.57 0.92
C GLU A 173 12.74 -17.87 1.00
N SER A 174 12.49 -16.96 0.10
CA SER A 174 11.25 -16.18 0.09
C SER A 174 10.64 -16.02 -1.30
N CYS A 175 9.33 -15.80 -1.33
CA CYS A 175 8.56 -15.44 -2.52
C CYS A 175 7.60 -14.31 -2.18
N THR A 176 7.51 -13.31 -3.04
CA THR A 176 6.59 -12.18 -2.85
C THR A 176 5.69 -12.04 -4.07
N ARG A 177 4.40 -11.81 -3.83
CA ARG A 177 3.41 -11.45 -4.84
C ARG A 177 2.63 -10.23 -4.39
N PHE A 178 2.33 -9.37 -5.36
CA PHE A 178 1.46 -8.21 -5.15
C PHE A 178 0.05 -8.54 -5.61
N TYR A 179 -0.94 -7.90 -5.00
CA TYR A 179 -2.34 -8.08 -5.36
C TYR A 179 -3.10 -6.75 -5.35
N HIS A 180 -4.08 -6.64 -6.26
CA HIS A 180 -4.93 -5.47 -6.40
C HIS A 180 -6.27 -5.90 -7.02
N PRO A 181 -7.42 -5.31 -6.63
CA PRO A 181 -8.73 -5.74 -7.12
C PRO A 181 -8.98 -5.46 -8.61
N GLU A 182 -8.30 -4.47 -9.16
CA GLU A 182 -8.52 -4.01 -10.54
C GLU A 182 -7.32 -4.28 -11.47
N LYS A 183 -6.21 -4.75 -10.94
CA LYS A 183 -4.96 -4.90 -11.69
C LYS A 183 -4.33 -6.26 -11.46
N ASP A 184 -3.99 -6.91 -12.54
CA ASP A 184 -3.25 -8.17 -12.49
C ASP A 184 -1.87 -7.95 -11.87
N ASP A 185 -1.47 -8.85 -10.99
CA ASP A 185 -0.18 -8.81 -10.28
C ASP A 185 0.08 -7.50 -9.50
N GLY A 186 -0.95 -6.71 -9.18
CA GLY A 186 -0.82 -5.43 -8.48
C GLY A 186 -0.05 -4.36 -9.26
N MET A 187 0.10 -4.53 -10.58
CA MET A 187 0.85 -3.60 -11.43
C MET A 187 0.07 -2.31 -11.64
N LEU A 188 0.40 -1.29 -10.88
CA LEU A 188 -0.13 0.06 -11.06
C LEU A 188 0.66 0.83 -12.12
N SER A 189 -0.01 1.78 -12.77
CA SER A 189 0.64 2.72 -13.68
C SER A 189 1.66 3.56 -12.92
N LYS A 190 2.83 3.74 -13.51
CA LYS A 190 3.97 4.42 -12.88
C LYS A 190 4.55 5.45 -13.82
N LEU A 191 4.96 6.58 -13.26
CA LEU A 191 5.81 7.55 -13.93
C LEU A 191 7.23 7.39 -13.38
N CYS A 192 8.17 7.03 -14.25
CA CYS A 192 9.54 6.75 -13.83
C CYS A 192 10.52 7.74 -14.47
N HIS A 193 11.45 8.24 -13.66
CA HIS A 193 12.63 8.96 -14.11
C HIS A 193 13.86 8.16 -13.67
N ASN A 194 14.62 7.64 -14.63
CA ASN A 194 15.68 6.64 -14.41
C ASN A 194 15.12 5.40 -13.68
N GLU A 195 15.66 5.08 -12.50
CA GLU A 195 15.23 3.93 -11.68
C GLU A 195 14.17 4.30 -10.63
N MET A 196 13.89 5.59 -10.45
CA MET A 196 12.90 6.06 -9.48
C MET A 196 11.54 6.24 -10.13
N CYS A 197 10.51 5.71 -9.47
CA CYS A 197 9.14 5.72 -9.97
C CYS A 197 8.19 6.35 -8.97
N ARG A 198 7.17 7.06 -9.50
CA ARG A 198 6.00 7.51 -8.75
C ARG A 198 4.78 6.74 -9.24
N CYS A 199 3.84 6.46 -8.34
CA CYS A 199 2.57 5.91 -8.72
C CYS A 199 1.78 6.95 -9.53
N ALA A 200 1.29 6.55 -10.70
CA ALA A 200 0.53 7.40 -11.61
C ALA A 200 -0.94 6.93 -11.75
N GLU A 201 -1.40 6.07 -10.86
CA GLU A 201 -2.81 5.69 -10.78
C GLU A 201 -3.60 6.77 -10.09
N GLU A 202 -4.75 7.06 -10.65
CA GLU A 202 -5.66 8.07 -10.15
C GLU A 202 -7.09 7.56 -10.09
N ASN A 203 -7.81 8.05 -9.11
CA ASN A 203 -9.26 7.86 -9.04
C ASN A 203 -9.94 9.10 -9.63
N CYS A 204 -10.51 8.96 -10.81
CA CYS A 204 -11.04 10.08 -11.58
C CYS A 204 -12.15 10.86 -10.85
N PHE A 205 -12.87 10.25 -9.92
CA PHE A 205 -13.89 10.97 -9.16
C PHE A 205 -13.30 12.06 -8.25
N MET A 206 -12.03 11.95 -7.86
CA MET A 206 -11.33 12.98 -7.07
C MET A 206 -11.08 14.25 -7.89
N HIS A 207 -11.14 14.16 -9.23
CA HIS A 207 -10.92 15.28 -10.15
C HIS A 207 -12.23 15.99 -10.52
N GLN A 208 -13.38 15.44 -10.15
CA GLN A 208 -14.66 16.07 -10.48
C GLN A 208 -14.85 17.34 -9.66
N SER A 209 -14.75 18.49 -10.33
CA SER A 209 -15.38 19.69 -9.82
C SER A 209 -16.86 19.64 -10.19
N GLN A 210 -17.73 19.51 -9.22
CA GLN A 210 -19.12 19.85 -9.45
C GLN A 210 -19.20 21.38 -9.45
N ASP A 211 -19.77 21.96 -10.52
CA ASP A 211 -19.89 23.41 -10.70
C ASP A 211 -20.72 24.12 -9.60
N GLN A 212 -21.32 23.37 -8.69
CA GLN A 212 -22.21 23.88 -7.64
C GLN A 212 -21.78 23.50 -6.22
N VAL A 213 -20.48 23.32 -5.96
CA VAL A 213 -19.98 23.09 -4.60
C VAL A 213 -20.02 24.39 -3.81
N SER A 214 -20.74 24.42 -2.70
CA SER A 214 -20.83 25.57 -1.80
C SER A 214 -19.47 25.91 -1.16
N LEU A 215 -19.30 27.13 -0.69
CA LEU A 215 -18.07 27.54 -0.01
C LEU A 215 -17.79 26.69 1.22
N ASN A 216 -18.83 26.32 1.98
CA ASN A 216 -18.70 25.51 3.18
C ASN A 216 -18.22 24.08 2.85
N GLU A 217 -18.76 23.45 1.82
CA GLU A 217 -18.30 22.13 1.36
C GLU A 217 -16.85 22.16 0.87
N ARG A 218 -16.41 23.25 0.25
CA ARG A 218 -15.00 23.42 -0.14
C ARG A 218 -14.09 23.56 1.07
N LEU A 219 -14.52 24.30 2.11
CA LEU A 219 -13.79 24.43 3.35
C LEU A 219 -13.71 23.09 4.10
N ASP A 220 -14.81 22.36 4.18
CA ASP A 220 -14.85 21.05 4.81
C ASP A 220 -13.88 20.08 4.12
N LYS A 221 -13.90 20.03 2.80
CA LYS A 221 -12.94 19.22 2.02
C LYS A 221 -11.49 19.65 2.21
N ALA A 222 -11.21 20.95 2.30
CA ALA A 222 -9.87 21.44 2.54
C ALA A 222 -9.33 21.08 3.93
N CYS A 223 -10.23 20.86 4.88
CA CYS A 223 -9.91 20.47 6.27
C CYS A 223 -9.94 18.96 6.51
N GLU A 224 -10.31 18.15 5.51
CA GLU A 224 -10.30 16.68 5.66
C GLU A 224 -8.91 16.16 6.04
N PRO A 225 -8.83 15.12 6.89
CA PRO A 225 -7.58 14.46 7.19
C PRO A 225 -6.91 13.93 5.90
N GLY A 226 -5.64 14.23 5.71
CA GLY A 226 -4.88 13.84 4.51
C GLY A 226 -4.82 14.91 3.42
N VAL A 227 -5.60 16.00 3.52
CA VAL A 227 -5.42 17.17 2.65
C VAL A 227 -4.30 18.04 3.21
N ASP A 228 -3.12 17.96 2.61
CA ASP A 228 -1.93 18.64 3.09
C ASP A 228 -1.84 20.09 2.58
N TYR A 229 -2.23 20.35 1.35
CA TYR A 229 -2.17 21.69 0.74
C TYR A 229 -3.43 22.01 -0.09
N VAL A 230 -3.73 23.31 -0.21
CA VAL A 230 -4.84 23.82 -1.01
C VAL A 230 -4.40 25.11 -1.73
N TYR A 231 -4.54 25.10 -3.04
CA TYR A 231 -4.17 26.25 -3.90
C TYR A 231 -5.34 26.67 -4.78
N LYS A 232 -5.46 27.97 -5.00
CA LYS A 232 -6.22 28.50 -6.13
C LYS A 232 -5.27 28.66 -7.30
N THR A 233 -5.56 27.99 -8.42
CA THR A 233 -4.69 27.98 -9.60
C THR A 233 -5.43 28.46 -10.83
N LYS A 234 -4.68 28.98 -11.80
CA LYS A 234 -5.15 29.26 -13.15
C LYS A 234 -4.48 28.30 -14.12
N LEU A 235 -5.28 27.58 -14.89
CA LEU A 235 -4.79 26.72 -15.95
C LEU A 235 -4.13 27.56 -17.05
N THR A 236 -2.88 27.25 -17.37
CA THR A 236 -2.08 27.98 -18.37
C THR A 236 -2.00 27.17 -19.67
N THR A 237 -1.67 25.88 -19.58
CA THR A 237 -1.45 25.01 -20.74
C THR A 237 -1.91 23.58 -20.42
N ILE A 238 -2.39 22.88 -21.42
CA ILE A 238 -2.69 21.45 -21.34
C ILE A 238 -1.84 20.75 -22.41
N GLU A 239 -1.03 19.81 -21.98
CA GLU A 239 -0.26 18.92 -22.84
C GLU A 239 -0.89 17.53 -22.81
N LEU A 240 -1.48 17.11 -23.90
CA LEU A 240 -2.15 15.81 -24.02
C LEU A 240 -1.18 14.78 -24.58
N SER A 241 -1.16 13.59 -23.97
CA SER A 241 -0.40 12.44 -24.46
C SER A 241 -1.24 11.17 -24.44
N ASP A 242 -0.65 10.05 -24.87
CA ASP A 242 -1.35 8.77 -24.93
C ASP A 242 -1.49 8.10 -23.56
N ASP A 243 -0.61 8.41 -22.62
CA ASP A 243 -0.58 7.81 -21.29
C ASP A 243 -1.06 8.77 -20.20
N PHE A 244 -0.60 10.03 -20.24
CA PHE A 244 -0.86 11.04 -19.23
C PHE A 244 -1.05 12.41 -19.86
N ASP A 245 -1.99 13.18 -19.31
CA ASP A 245 -2.16 14.58 -19.62
C ASP A 245 -1.46 15.42 -18.56
N GLU A 246 -0.74 16.45 -18.99
CA GLU A 246 -0.13 17.44 -18.11
C GLU A 246 -0.93 18.74 -18.16
N TYR A 247 -1.38 19.18 -16.98
CA TYR A 247 -2.08 20.44 -16.78
C TYR A 247 -1.11 21.40 -16.09
N ILE A 248 -0.60 22.38 -16.83
CA ILE A 248 0.30 23.41 -16.29
C ILE A 248 -0.53 24.53 -15.70
N MET A 249 -0.38 24.77 -14.42
CA MET A 249 -1.17 25.73 -13.66
C MET A 249 -0.28 26.75 -12.97
N THR A 250 -0.68 28.02 -13.02
CA THR A 250 -0.06 29.06 -12.21
C THR A 250 -0.83 29.21 -10.91
N ILE A 251 -0.14 29.23 -9.78
CA ILE A 251 -0.75 29.45 -8.46
C ILE A 251 -1.12 30.92 -8.33
N GLU A 252 -2.41 31.21 -8.22
CA GLU A 252 -2.91 32.54 -7.94
C GLU A 252 -2.90 32.85 -6.43
N GLN A 253 -3.22 31.85 -5.61
CA GLN A 253 -3.31 32.00 -4.17
C GLN A 253 -2.98 30.70 -3.45
N VAL A 254 -2.19 30.75 -2.41
CA VAL A 254 -1.96 29.66 -1.46
C VAL A 254 -2.98 29.80 -0.34
N ILE A 255 -3.91 28.82 -0.22
CA ILE A 255 -4.94 28.80 0.82
C ILE A 255 -4.44 27.98 2.02
N LYS A 256 -3.77 26.87 1.74
CA LYS A 256 -3.11 25.99 2.72
C LYS A 256 -1.77 25.56 2.14
N SER A 257 -0.68 25.85 2.84
CA SER A 257 0.69 25.62 2.32
C SER A 257 1.17 24.18 2.50
N GLY A 258 0.70 23.48 3.53
CA GLY A 258 1.14 22.12 3.81
C GLY A 258 2.63 22.00 4.09
N SER A 259 3.20 20.87 3.68
CA SER A 259 4.64 20.57 3.78
C SER A 259 5.47 21.19 2.64
N ASP A 260 4.84 21.79 1.65
CA ASP A 260 5.46 22.34 0.45
C ASP A 260 5.57 23.88 0.54
N GLU A 261 6.78 24.42 0.43
CA GLU A 261 7.00 25.87 0.37
C GLU A 261 6.72 26.39 -1.04
N VAL A 262 5.49 26.80 -1.29
CA VAL A 262 5.05 27.30 -2.58
C VAL A 262 4.55 28.73 -2.45
N GLN A 263 4.86 29.57 -3.46
CA GLN A 263 4.45 30.97 -3.51
C GLN A 263 3.49 31.23 -4.67
N ALA A 264 2.65 32.24 -4.52
CA ALA A 264 1.83 32.73 -5.63
C ALA A 264 2.70 33.17 -6.81
N GLY A 265 2.27 32.90 -8.01
CA GLY A 265 3.02 33.14 -9.26
C GLY A 265 3.87 31.96 -9.72
N GLN A 266 4.07 30.94 -8.91
CA GLN A 266 4.80 29.75 -9.33
C GLN A 266 3.93 28.83 -10.18
N GLU A 267 4.57 28.11 -11.10
CA GLU A 267 3.91 27.08 -11.90
C GLU A 267 3.93 25.74 -11.18
N ARG A 268 2.80 25.04 -11.30
CA ARG A 268 2.66 23.64 -10.88
C ARG A 268 2.14 22.80 -12.03
N ARG A 269 2.68 21.59 -12.16
CA ARG A 269 2.21 20.59 -13.09
C ARG A 269 1.33 19.59 -12.35
N PHE A 270 0.11 19.45 -12.85
CA PHE A 270 -0.80 18.41 -12.43
C PHE A 270 -0.81 17.36 -13.53
N ILE A 271 -0.48 16.13 -13.18
CA ILE A 271 -0.42 15.01 -14.13
C ILE A 271 -1.65 14.13 -13.87
N SER A 272 -2.43 13.88 -14.92
CA SER A 272 -3.62 13.04 -14.86
C SER A 272 -3.53 11.91 -15.88
N HIS A 273 -3.96 10.71 -15.49
CA HIS A 273 -4.04 9.58 -16.43
C HIS A 273 -5.10 9.85 -17.49
N VAL A 274 -4.82 9.44 -18.73
CA VAL A 274 -5.72 9.65 -19.90
C VAL A 274 -7.15 9.19 -19.63
N LYS A 275 -7.36 8.15 -18.83
CA LYS A 275 -8.69 7.67 -18.42
C LYS A 275 -9.53 8.73 -17.68
N CYS A 276 -8.89 9.70 -17.04
CA CYS A 276 -9.56 10.78 -16.28
C CYS A 276 -9.79 12.05 -17.11
N ARG A 277 -9.32 12.12 -18.35
CA ARG A 277 -9.44 13.29 -19.24
C ARG A 277 -10.86 13.84 -19.34
N ASN A 278 -11.87 12.95 -19.35
CA ASN A 278 -13.26 13.36 -19.43
C ASN A 278 -13.83 13.90 -18.10
N ALA A 279 -13.20 13.59 -16.97
CA ALA A 279 -13.60 14.09 -15.66
C ALA A 279 -13.11 15.52 -15.41
N LEU A 280 -12.11 15.97 -16.18
CA LEU A 280 -11.46 17.29 -16.05
C LEU A 280 -11.94 18.31 -17.11
N LYS A 281 -12.95 17.95 -17.91
CA LYS A 281 -13.55 18.84 -18.93
C LYS A 281 -14.57 19.78 -18.35
#